data_73b1a967d8ddebd8ad817d3254a32602
#
_entry.id   73b1a967d8ddebd8ad817d3254a32602
#
_cell.length_a   1.000
_cell.length_b   1.000
_cell.length_c   1.000
_cell.angle_alpha   90.00
_cell.angle_beta   90.00
_cell.angle_gamma   90.00
#
_symmetry.space_group_name_H-M   'P 1'
#
loop_
_entity.id
_entity.type
_entity.pdbx_description
1 polymer ?
#
loop_
_entity_poly.entity_id
_entity_poly.type
_entity_poly.pdbx_seq_one_letter_code
_entity_poly.pdbx_strand_id
1 'polypeptide(L)'
;NVFPTQIEEQLMATGGLAPHFQIELYKSGRMDAMRVFVEAEPGATDNLSKTASARMLTKRVKDIVGVSCEVVVGDPGEVARSEGKAKRVVDNRNS
;
A
#
# COMPACT_ATOMS: atom_id res chain seq x y z
N ASN A 1 14.40 -1.44 6.92
CA ASN A 1 14.03 -2.07 5.65
C ASN A 1 12.63 -2.62 5.70
N VAL A 2 11.86 -2.28 4.69
CA VAL A 2 10.51 -2.79 4.54
C VAL A 2 10.52 -3.86 3.46
N PHE A 3 10.03 -5.04 3.78
CA PHE A 3 9.94 -6.12 2.83
C PHE A 3 8.53 -6.17 2.24
N PRO A 4 8.42 -6.28 0.90
CA PRO A 4 7.09 -6.34 0.27
C PRO A 4 6.19 -7.44 0.83
N THR A 5 6.77 -8.56 1.24
CA THR A 5 6.00 -9.66 1.83
C THR A 5 5.32 -9.27 3.13
N GLN A 6 5.96 -8.44 3.95
CA GLN A 6 5.36 -7.95 5.19
C GLN A 6 4.17 -7.04 4.92
N ILE A 7 4.29 -6.17 3.92
CA ILE A 7 3.18 -5.31 3.51
C ILE A 7 2.04 -6.15 2.94
N GLU A 8 2.36 -7.14 2.12
CA GLU A 8 1.36 -8.04 1.55
C GLU A 8 0.59 -8.79 2.63
N GLU A 9 1.27 -9.28 3.67
CA GLU A 9 0.60 -9.96 4.78
C GLU A 9 -0.43 -9.05 5.46
N GLN A 10 -0.07 -7.80 5.69
CA GLN A 10 -0.99 -6.84 6.31
C GLN A 10 -2.13 -6.48 5.37
N LEU A 11 -1.84 -6.37 4.09
CA LEU A 11 -2.85 -6.13 3.07
C LEU A 11 -3.89 -7.25 3.04
N MET A 12 -3.42 -8.49 3.04
CA MET A 12 -4.30 -9.66 3.01
C MET A 12 -5.12 -9.79 4.29
N ALA A 13 -4.60 -9.31 5.42
CA ALA A 13 -5.32 -9.32 6.68
C ALA A 13 -6.34 -8.18 6.81
N THR A 14 -6.25 -7.18 5.95
CA THR A 14 -7.16 -6.04 5.94
C THR A 14 -8.33 -6.35 5.00
N GLY A 15 -9.56 -6.26 5.50
CA GLY A 15 -10.73 -6.51 4.68
C GLY A 15 -10.97 -5.43 3.63
N GLY A 16 -11.58 -5.80 2.51
CA GLY A 16 -11.98 -4.86 1.48
C GLY A 16 -10.92 -4.47 0.46
N LEU A 17 -9.74 -5.09 0.53
CA LEU A 17 -8.64 -4.79 -0.39
C LEU A 17 -8.27 -6.00 -1.23
N ALA A 18 -8.02 -5.76 -2.51
CA ALA A 18 -7.53 -6.79 -3.44
C ALA A 18 -6.02 -7.01 -3.24
N PRO A 19 -5.49 -8.18 -3.65
CA PRO A 19 -4.08 -8.51 -3.42
C PRO A 19 -3.12 -7.87 -4.43
N HIS A 20 -3.44 -6.68 -4.90
CA HIS A 20 -2.60 -5.94 -5.84
C HIS A 20 -2.13 -4.66 -5.18
N PHE A 21 -0.82 -4.48 -5.12
CA PHE A 21 -0.27 -3.32 -4.45
C PHE A 21 1.05 -2.88 -5.11
N GLN A 22 1.41 -1.63 -4.86
CA GLN A 22 2.70 -1.10 -5.24
C GLN A 22 3.18 -0.18 -4.11
N ILE A 23 4.44 -0.29 -3.77
CA ILE A 23 5.07 0.53 -2.74
C ILE A 23 5.94 1.57 -3.43
N GLU A 24 5.75 2.84 -3.11
CA GLU A 24 6.60 3.91 -3.57
C GLU A 24 7.43 4.44 -2.41
N LEU A 25 8.74 4.48 -2.59
CA LEU A 25 9.65 5.14 -1.66
C LEU A 25 10.02 6.50 -2.26
N TYR A 26 9.86 7.55 -1.48
CA TYR A 26 10.13 8.91 -1.97
C TYR A 26 10.70 9.77 -0.84
N LYS A 27 11.15 10.95 -1.17
CA LYS A 27 11.60 11.90 -0.16
C LYS A 27 10.55 12.98 0.06
N SER A 28 10.28 13.25 1.33
CA SER A 28 9.46 14.36 1.76
C SER A 28 10.37 15.30 2.53
N GLY A 29 10.86 16.36 1.86
CA GLY A 29 11.89 17.19 2.43
C GLY A 29 13.19 16.42 2.61
N ARG A 30 13.66 16.28 3.84
CA ARG A 30 14.89 15.54 4.18
C ARG A 30 14.62 14.11 4.63
N MET A 31 13.34 13.72 4.74
CA MET A 31 12.98 12.42 5.28
C MET A 31 12.54 11.48 4.19
N ASP A 32 12.89 10.21 4.34
CA ASP A 32 12.34 9.17 3.49
C ASP A 32 10.89 8.92 3.87
N ALA A 33 10.05 8.71 2.86
CA ALA A 33 8.64 8.45 3.05
C ALA A 33 8.22 7.25 2.20
N MET A 34 7.12 6.61 2.59
CA MET A 34 6.59 5.45 1.89
C MET A 34 5.11 5.65 1.61
N ARG A 35 4.72 5.32 0.40
CA ARG A 35 3.32 5.32 -0.02
C ARG A 35 2.98 3.94 -0.55
N VAL A 36 1.85 3.41 -0.11
CA VAL A 36 1.37 2.10 -0.57
C VAL A 36 0.11 2.31 -1.39
N PHE A 37 0.17 1.93 -2.65
CA PHE A 37 -0.98 1.96 -3.56
C PHE A 37 -1.63 0.60 -3.55
N VAL A 38 -2.93 0.55 -3.27
CA VAL A 38 -3.69 -0.68 -3.23
C VAL A 38 -5.01 -0.50 -3.99
N GLU A 39 -5.66 -1.59 -4.31
CA GLU A 39 -6.98 -1.57 -4.96
C GLU A 39 -8.04 -2.05 -4.00
N ALA A 40 -9.21 -1.39 -4.04
CA ALA A 40 -10.37 -1.89 -3.35
C ALA A 40 -10.89 -3.15 -4.03
N GLU A 41 -11.47 -4.06 -3.27
CA GLU A 41 -12.22 -5.18 -3.85
C GLU A 41 -13.46 -4.65 -4.58
N PRO A 42 -13.97 -5.38 -5.60
CA PRO A 42 -15.13 -4.90 -6.35
C PRO A 42 -16.36 -4.56 -5.52
N GLY A 43 -16.55 -5.20 -4.39
CA GLY A 43 -17.68 -4.90 -3.49
C GLY A 43 -17.41 -3.81 -2.47
N ALA A 44 -16.22 -3.17 -2.46
CA ALA A 44 -15.79 -2.23 -1.45
C ALA A 44 -15.21 -0.96 -2.07
N THR A 45 -15.80 -0.48 -3.16
CA THR A 45 -15.28 0.66 -3.92
C THR A 45 -15.86 2.01 -3.48
N ASP A 46 -16.77 2.03 -2.52
CA ASP A 46 -17.31 3.28 -2.00
C ASP A 46 -16.28 4.00 -1.11
N ASN A 47 -16.43 5.31 -0.97
CA ASN A 47 -15.47 6.12 -0.25
C ASN A 47 -15.32 5.73 1.22
N LEU A 48 -16.41 5.34 1.87
CA LEU A 48 -16.36 4.92 3.27
C LEU A 48 -15.54 3.64 3.43
N SER A 49 -15.75 2.66 2.55
CA SER A 49 -14.99 1.41 2.60
C SER A 49 -13.53 1.64 2.29
N LYS A 50 -13.21 2.44 1.29
CA LYS A 50 -11.82 2.78 0.96
C LYS A 50 -11.12 3.46 2.12
N THR A 51 -11.77 4.44 2.75
CA THR A 51 -11.20 5.16 3.88
C THR A 51 -10.95 4.24 5.06
N ALA A 52 -11.92 3.38 5.39
CA ALA A 52 -11.78 2.44 6.50
C ALA A 52 -10.64 1.45 6.24
N SER A 53 -10.55 0.91 5.03
CA SER A 53 -9.48 -0.02 4.67
C SER A 53 -8.12 0.65 4.71
N ALA A 54 -8.01 1.89 4.22
CA ALA A 54 -6.75 2.64 4.24
C ALA A 54 -6.28 2.87 5.68
N ARG A 55 -7.17 3.26 6.57
CA ARG A 55 -6.84 3.47 7.99
C ARG A 55 -6.39 2.18 8.66
N MET A 56 -7.10 1.09 8.39
CA MET A 56 -6.77 -0.20 8.97
C MET A 56 -5.39 -0.68 8.50
N LEU A 57 -5.11 -0.57 7.21
CA LEU A 57 -3.83 -1.00 6.67
C LEU A 57 -2.70 -0.12 7.21
N THR A 58 -2.89 1.20 7.27
CA THR A 58 -1.91 2.13 7.82
C THR A 58 -1.57 1.75 9.26
N LYS A 59 -2.59 1.47 10.07
CA LYS A 59 -2.39 1.08 11.47
C LYS A 59 -1.67 -0.25 11.58
N ARG A 60 -2.06 -1.25 10.78
CA ARG A 60 -1.42 -2.57 10.82
C ARG A 60 0.05 -2.49 10.44
N VAL A 61 0.38 -1.71 9.41
CA VAL A 61 1.77 -1.53 8.99
C VAL A 61 2.56 -0.87 10.11
N LYS A 62 2.01 0.17 10.72
CA LYS A 62 2.69 0.86 11.82
C LYS A 62 2.90 -0.06 13.02
N ASP A 63 1.88 -0.81 13.42
CA ASP A 63 1.92 -1.62 14.63
C ASP A 63 2.75 -2.90 14.47
N ILE A 64 2.73 -3.49 13.29
CA ILE A 64 3.34 -4.82 13.06
C ILE A 64 4.68 -4.71 12.34
N VAL A 65 4.76 -3.89 11.31
CA VAL A 65 6.00 -3.70 10.55
C VAL A 65 6.86 -2.61 11.18
N GLY A 66 6.24 -1.63 11.82
CA GLY A 66 6.97 -0.58 12.54
C GLY A 66 7.30 0.64 11.71
N VAL A 67 6.67 0.81 10.55
CA VAL A 67 6.89 1.96 9.67
C VAL A 67 5.60 2.73 9.45
N SER A 68 5.73 4.04 9.27
CA SER A 68 4.61 4.89 8.88
C SER A 68 4.54 4.99 7.38
N CYS A 69 3.35 4.91 6.83
CA CYS A 69 3.14 5.03 5.39
C CYS A 69 1.84 5.75 5.09
N GLU A 70 1.75 6.28 3.87
CA GLU A 70 0.50 6.76 3.32
C GLU A 70 -0.12 5.63 2.49
N VAL A 71 -1.39 5.35 2.69
CA VAL A 71 -2.10 4.33 1.92
C VAL A 71 -3.09 5.00 0.99
N VAL A 72 -2.98 4.71 -0.29
CA VAL A 72 -3.89 5.21 -1.32
C VAL A 72 -4.67 4.02 -1.87
N VAL A 73 -5.99 4.05 -1.73
CA VAL A 73 -6.86 2.98 -2.21
C VAL A 73 -7.52 3.45 -3.50
N GLY A 74 -7.22 2.75 -4.59
CA GLY A 74 -7.81 3.01 -5.89
C GLY A 74 -8.91 2.04 -6.24
N ASP A 75 -9.52 2.26 -7.38
CA ASP A 75 -10.53 1.35 -7.92
C ASP A 75 -9.86 0.09 -8.51
N PRO A 76 -10.63 -1.01 -8.68
CA PRO A 76 -10.08 -2.20 -9.30
C PRO A 76 -9.44 -1.89 -10.67
N GLY A 77 -8.22 -2.36 -10.87
CA GLY A 77 -7.47 -2.12 -12.09
C GLY A 77 -6.56 -0.90 -12.09
N GLU A 78 -6.60 -0.05 -11.07
CA GLU A 78 -5.77 1.16 -11.04
C GLU A 78 -4.31 0.88 -10.69
N VAL A 79 -4.02 -0.14 -9.90
CA VAL A 79 -2.65 -0.48 -9.58
C VAL A 79 -2.02 -1.23 -10.76
N ALA A 80 -0.84 -0.79 -11.18
CA ALA A 80 -0.14 -1.45 -12.27
C ALA A 80 0.13 -2.91 -11.93
N ARG A 81 -0.23 -3.82 -12.83
CA ARG A 81 0.06 -5.24 -12.67
C ARG A 81 1.53 -5.47 -13.01
N SER A 82 2.31 -5.90 -12.05
CA SER A 82 3.70 -6.25 -12.31
C SER A 82 3.78 -7.72 -12.70
N GLU A 83 4.66 -8.02 -13.65
CA GLU A 83 4.88 -9.39 -14.09
C GLU A 83 5.74 -10.20 -13.11
N GLY A 84 6.08 -9.61 -11.97
CA GLY A 84 6.84 -10.28 -10.94
C GLY A 84 6.93 -9.41 -9.70
N LYS A 85 7.38 -10.00 -8.61
CA LYS A 85 7.46 -9.31 -7.33
C LYS A 85 8.46 -8.15 -7.33
N ALA A 86 9.41 -8.14 -8.25
CA ALA A 86 10.46 -7.13 -8.30
C ALA A 86 9.93 -5.72 -8.58
N LYS A 87 8.78 -5.60 -9.22
CA LYS A 87 8.21 -4.30 -9.59
C LYS A 87 7.21 -3.76 -8.58
N ARG A 88 7.03 -4.43 -7.44
CA ARG A 88 6.11 -3.97 -6.41
C ARG A 88 6.66 -2.79 -5.62
N VAL A 89 7.97 -2.54 -5.70
CA VAL A 89 8.62 -1.43 -5.01
C VAL A 89 9.23 -0.49 -6.05
N VAL A 90 8.82 0.77 -6.00
CA VAL A 90 9.38 1.83 -6.84
C VAL A 90 10.14 2.78 -5.92
N ASP A 91 11.42 2.97 -6.16
CA ASP A 91 12.27 3.82 -5.33
C ASP A 91 12.54 5.14 -6.07
N ASN A 92 11.89 6.20 -5.60
CA ASN A 92 12.01 7.54 -6.17
C ASN A 92 12.86 8.47 -5.31
N ARG A 93 13.64 7.91 -4.36
CA ARG A 93 14.40 8.74 -3.43
C ARG A 93 15.61 9.42 -4.05
N ASN A 94 16.09 8.91 -5.17
CA ASN A 94 17.29 9.42 -5.83
C ASN A 94 16.99 10.33 -7.02
N SER A 95 15.77 10.73 -7.19
CA SER A 95 15.40 11.64 -8.28
C SER A 95 15.53 13.10 -7.88
#